data_1b6f1878654fdde9bb047eedfd009c62
#
_entry.id   1b6f1878654fdde9bb047eedfd009c62
#
_cell.length_a   1.000
_cell.length_b   1.000
_cell.length_c   1.000
_cell.angle_alpha   90.00
_cell.angle_beta   90.00
_cell.angle_gamma   90.00
#
_symmetry.space_group_name_H-M   'P 1'
#
loop_
_entity.id
_entity.type
_entity.pdbx_description
1 polymer ?
#
loop_
_entity_poly.entity_id
_entity_poly.type
_entity_poly.pdbx_seq_one_letter_code
_entity_poly.pdbx_strand_id
1 'polypeptide(L)'
;MGGGLAWPAIARAQGGAKLHRIFWVSTEFEPDPFLDGFRDGMRALGYVEGKTVTFETHYAPGNPQALRKIVSELQGRDIDLVVSSGPATRVMAAVTDVPVLFALSGDPVALGVVKSLAHPGTNFTGSTFLSLELAGKRVELLKDIYPKLRKLAVFSNTDHPGEPLEWRATLESCRNLGIEAAYVPFCGAREIENGLMAAGQVGADALLVFPDVVTLVHRAKIAELAIAHRLPSMFGWSEYCDAGGLLSYGANQRTTYYRLATYADRILRGENPSDLPVMRPEKFELAVNLKTARLLGIDLDVSSILFRASKVIS
;
A
#
# COMPACT_ATOMS: atom_id res chain seq x y z
N MET A 1 24.24 -47.65 -54.88
CA MET A 1 22.96 -46.88 -54.78
C MET A 1 22.70 -46.63 -53.30
N GLY A 2 23.08 -45.44 -52.84
CA GLY A 2 22.88 -45.05 -51.46
C GLY A 2 21.83 -43.93 -51.39
N GLY A 3 20.62 -44.28 -50.92
CA GLY A 3 19.56 -43.32 -50.73
C GLY A 3 19.73 -42.60 -49.38
N GLY A 4 20.13 -41.34 -49.42
CA GLY A 4 20.13 -40.49 -48.25
C GLY A 4 18.71 -40.04 -47.90
N LEU A 5 18.19 -40.43 -46.74
CA LEU A 5 16.98 -39.91 -46.16
C LEU A 5 17.27 -38.51 -45.54
N ALA A 6 16.86 -37.46 -46.22
CA ALA A 6 16.84 -36.13 -45.69
C ALA A 6 15.65 -36.00 -44.70
N TRP A 7 15.89 -35.82 -43.43
CA TRP A 7 14.87 -35.41 -42.45
C TRP A 7 14.53 -33.95 -42.68
N PRO A 8 13.24 -33.60 -42.72
CA PRO A 8 12.85 -32.18 -42.74
C PRO A 8 13.19 -31.54 -41.42
N ALA A 9 14.07 -30.53 -41.46
CA ALA A 9 14.28 -29.63 -40.35
C ALA A 9 12.95 -28.84 -40.13
N ILE A 10 12.24 -29.18 -39.05
CA ILE A 10 11.10 -28.38 -38.58
C ILE A 10 11.70 -27.06 -38.14
N ALA A 11 11.65 -26.06 -38.99
CA ALA A 11 11.85 -24.68 -38.62
C ALA A 11 10.77 -24.32 -37.61
N ARG A 12 11.10 -24.38 -36.30
CA ARG A 12 10.32 -23.69 -35.30
C ARG A 12 10.35 -22.22 -35.63
N ALA A 13 9.23 -21.73 -36.17
CA ALA A 13 9.00 -20.30 -36.26
C ALA A 13 9.15 -19.73 -34.84
N GLN A 14 10.23 -19.02 -34.61
CA GLN A 14 10.37 -18.12 -33.48
C GLN A 14 9.37 -16.98 -33.75
N GLY A 15 8.10 -17.20 -33.41
CA GLY A 15 7.18 -16.10 -33.21
C GLY A 15 7.82 -15.21 -32.16
N GLY A 16 8.20 -13.99 -32.56
CA GLY A 16 8.80 -13.03 -31.64
C GLY A 16 7.91 -12.93 -30.41
N ALA A 17 8.47 -13.14 -29.21
CA ALA A 17 7.72 -13.03 -27.98
C ALA A 17 6.99 -11.68 -27.97
N LYS A 18 5.68 -11.69 -27.71
CA LYS A 18 4.88 -10.45 -27.64
C LYS A 18 5.51 -9.54 -26.59
N LEU A 19 5.77 -8.29 -26.95
CA LEU A 19 6.20 -7.26 -26.02
C LEU A 19 4.97 -6.71 -25.30
N HIS A 20 4.75 -7.12 -24.05
CA HIS A 20 3.64 -6.64 -23.25
C HIS A 20 3.89 -5.22 -22.75
N ARG A 21 2.86 -4.39 -22.76
CA ARG A 21 2.90 -3.00 -22.31
C ARG A 21 2.13 -2.84 -21.02
N ILE A 22 2.86 -2.58 -19.94
CA ILE A 22 2.31 -2.34 -18.60
C ILE A 22 2.39 -0.85 -18.30
N PHE A 23 1.25 -0.27 -17.96
CA PHE A 23 1.14 1.11 -17.53
C PHE A 23 1.08 1.18 -16.01
N TRP A 24 2.10 1.81 -15.40
CA TRP A 24 2.20 1.99 -13.96
C TRP A 24 1.71 3.38 -13.58
N VAL A 25 0.67 3.47 -12.76
CA VAL A 25 0.13 4.75 -12.27
C VAL A 25 0.20 4.78 -10.76
N SER A 26 0.97 5.70 -10.23
CA SER A 26 1.20 5.84 -8.79
C SER A 26 1.04 7.29 -8.34
N THR A 27 0.65 7.46 -7.09
CA THR A 27 0.69 8.74 -6.38
C THR A 27 1.96 8.90 -5.54
N GLU A 28 2.92 7.98 -5.66
CA GLU A 28 4.26 8.05 -5.09
C GLU A 28 5.19 8.96 -5.91
N PHE A 29 6.46 9.02 -5.49
CA PHE A 29 7.54 9.68 -6.18
C PHE A 29 8.58 8.67 -6.66
N GLU A 30 9.39 9.05 -7.63
CA GLU A 30 10.59 8.31 -7.97
C GLU A 30 11.73 8.62 -6.97
N PRO A 31 12.53 7.62 -6.56
CA PRO A 31 12.41 6.18 -6.89
C PRO A 31 11.23 5.52 -6.17
N ASP A 32 10.52 4.62 -6.89
CA ASP A 32 9.34 3.91 -6.40
C ASP A 32 9.70 2.45 -6.02
N PRO A 33 9.87 2.14 -4.72
CA PRO A 33 10.23 0.80 -4.27
C PRO A 33 9.14 -0.24 -4.50
N PHE A 34 7.90 0.20 -4.75
CA PHE A 34 6.78 -0.69 -5.04
C PHE A 34 6.83 -1.17 -6.49
N LEU A 35 7.15 -0.27 -7.42
CA LEU A 35 7.45 -0.62 -8.81
C LEU A 35 8.65 -1.57 -8.88
N ASP A 36 9.71 -1.31 -8.11
CA ASP A 36 10.87 -2.20 -8.04
C ASP A 36 10.48 -3.60 -7.54
N GLY A 37 9.63 -3.68 -6.50
CA GLY A 37 9.09 -4.95 -6.02
C GLY A 37 8.30 -5.69 -7.10
N PHE A 38 7.46 -4.99 -7.85
CA PHE A 38 6.69 -5.56 -8.95
C PHE A 38 7.58 -6.01 -10.11
N ARG A 39 8.57 -5.21 -10.51
CA ARG A 39 9.58 -5.57 -11.51
C ARG A 39 10.37 -6.82 -11.11
N ASP A 40 10.76 -6.93 -9.85
CA ASP A 40 11.44 -8.12 -9.32
C ASP A 40 10.56 -9.36 -9.44
N GLY A 41 9.25 -9.23 -9.13
CA GLY A 41 8.28 -10.30 -9.31
C GLY A 41 8.12 -10.71 -10.78
N MET A 42 7.99 -9.75 -11.69
CA MET A 42 7.91 -10.02 -13.14
C MET A 42 9.19 -10.69 -13.65
N ARG A 43 10.37 -10.25 -13.19
CA ARG A 43 11.65 -10.87 -13.53
C ARG A 43 11.75 -12.32 -13.05
N ALA A 44 11.27 -12.60 -11.84
CA ALA A 44 11.24 -13.96 -11.30
C ALA A 44 10.34 -14.91 -12.11
N LEU A 45 9.32 -14.36 -12.80
CA LEU A 45 8.44 -15.09 -13.71
C LEU A 45 8.98 -15.18 -15.15
N GLY A 46 10.20 -14.68 -15.41
CA GLY A 46 10.86 -14.78 -16.70
C GLY A 46 10.61 -13.61 -17.66
N TYR A 47 9.92 -12.56 -17.22
CA TYR A 47 9.77 -11.35 -18.02
C TYR A 47 11.07 -10.54 -18.03
N VAL A 48 11.43 -10.04 -19.22
CA VAL A 48 12.65 -9.24 -19.45
C VAL A 48 12.24 -7.89 -19.98
N GLU A 49 12.52 -6.84 -19.22
CA GLU A 49 12.22 -5.45 -19.60
C GLU A 49 12.92 -5.09 -20.92
N GLY A 50 12.18 -4.46 -21.83
CA GLY A 50 12.62 -4.12 -23.19
C GLY A 50 12.60 -5.30 -24.19
N LYS A 51 12.30 -6.55 -23.75
CA LYS A 51 12.18 -7.72 -24.65
C LYS A 51 10.80 -8.36 -24.65
N THR A 52 10.27 -8.68 -23.47
CA THR A 52 8.96 -9.32 -23.29
C THR A 52 7.97 -8.46 -22.52
N VAL A 53 8.44 -7.44 -21.80
CA VAL A 53 7.62 -6.47 -21.08
C VAL A 53 8.26 -5.09 -21.17
N THR A 54 7.44 -4.05 -21.16
CA THR A 54 7.86 -2.65 -20.97
C THR A 54 6.96 -1.99 -19.94
N PHE A 55 7.53 -1.10 -19.12
CA PHE A 55 6.81 -0.33 -18.12
C PHE A 55 6.79 1.13 -18.54
N GLU A 56 5.61 1.69 -18.68
CA GLU A 56 5.42 3.13 -18.81
C GLU A 56 4.93 3.67 -17.48
N THR A 57 5.72 4.52 -16.84
CA THR A 57 5.50 4.99 -15.48
C THR A 57 4.96 6.42 -15.45
N HIS A 58 3.91 6.62 -14.65
CA HIS A 58 3.27 7.91 -14.47
C HIS A 58 3.03 8.18 -13.00
N TYR A 59 3.52 9.32 -12.53
CA TYR A 59 3.44 9.74 -11.14
C TYR A 59 2.62 11.02 -10.99
N ALA A 60 1.68 11.01 -10.06
CA ALA A 60 0.83 12.17 -9.76
C ALA A 60 0.73 12.42 -8.24
N PRO A 61 1.85 12.68 -7.55
CA PRO A 61 1.86 12.84 -6.10
C PRO A 61 1.02 14.02 -5.66
N GLY A 62 0.01 13.77 -4.83
CA GLY A 62 -0.85 14.81 -4.25
C GLY A 62 -1.58 15.68 -5.29
N ASN A 63 -1.68 15.25 -6.56
CA ASN A 63 -2.30 16.03 -7.63
C ASN A 63 -3.42 15.27 -8.34
N PRO A 64 -4.69 15.39 -7.86
CA PRO A 64 -5.83 14.72 -8.47
C PRO A 64 -6.13 15.15 -9.92
N GLN A 65 -5.74 16.37 -10.31
CA GLN A 65 -5.95 16.85 -11.70
C GLN A 65 -4.95 16.18 -12.65
N ALA A 66 -3.66 16.12 -12.26
CA ALA A 66 -2.65 15.39 -13.02
C ALA A 66 -3.04 13.91 -13.17
N LEU A 67 -3.52 13.30 -12.08
CA LEU A 67 -3.99 11.92 -12.10
C LEU A 67 -5.13 11.71 -13.12
N ARG A 68 -6.15 12.57 -13.12
CA ARG A 68 -7.24 12.50 -14.13
C ARG A 68 -6.73 12.66 -15.54
N LYS A 69 -5.76 13.55 -15.76
CA LYS A 69 -5.13 13.73 -17.08
C LYS A 69 -4.42 12.46 -17.53
N ILE A 70 -3.56 11.88 -16.68
CA ILE A 70 -2.86 10.61 -16.96
C ILE A 70 -3.88 9.53 -17.34
N VAL A 71 -4.96 9.38 -16.57
CA VAL A 71 -5.99 8.37 -16.84
C VAL A 71 -6.72 8.63 -18.17
N SER A 72 -7.01 9.88 -18.50
CA SER A 72 -7.64 10.22 -19.78
C SER A 72 -6.75 9.91 -20.99
N GLU A 73 -5.43 9.97 -20.83
CA GLU A 73 -4.46 9.67 -21.87
C GLU A 73 -4.30 8.15 -22.15
N LEU A 74 -4.88 7.28 -21.29
CA LEU A 74 -4.90 5.83 -21.51
C LEU A 74 -5.89 5.39 -22.59
N GLN A 75 -6.94 6.17 -22.82
CA GLN A 75 -7.98 5.78 -23.76
C GLN A 75 -7.45 5.65 -25.20
N GLY A 76 -7.76 4.52 -25.83
CA GLY A 76 -7.34 4.22 -27.21
C GLY A 76 -5.87 3.84 -27.38
N ARG A 77 -5.10 3.71 -26.27
CA ARG A 77 -3.71 3.24 -26.33
C ARG A 77 -3.65 1.72 -26.31
N ASP A 78 -2.64 1.19 -26.97
CA ASP A 78 -2.30 -0.24 -26.98
C ASP A 78 -1.57 -0.60 -25.66
N ILE A 79 -2.35 -0.93 -24.61
CA ILE A 79 -1.88 -1.28 -23.27
C ILE A 79 -2.49 -2.62 -22.90
N ASP A 80 -1.65 -3.56 -22.44
CA ASP A 80 -2.10 -4.90 -22.03
C ASP A 80 -2.59 -4.93 -20.56
N LEU A 81 -2.03 -4.07 -19.71
CA LEU A 81 -2.30 -4.06 -18.28
C LEU A 81 -2.00 -2.70 -17.65
N VAL A 82 -2.85 -2.26 -16.75
CA VAL A 82 -2.57 -1.14 -15.85
C VAL A 82 -2.29 -1.67 -14.45
N VAL A 83 -1.27 -1.14 -13.79
CA VAL A 83 -1.03 -1.33 -12.34
C VAL A 83 -1.23 0.01 -11.65
N SER A 84 -2.11 0.06 -10.66
CA SER A 84 -2.47 1.30 -9.98
C SER A 84 -2.36 1.19 -8.46
N SER A 85 -2.01 2.29 -7.79
CA SER A 85 -1.96 2.39 -6.32
C SER A 85 -2.91 3.47 -5.79
N GLY A 86 -3.49 3.22 -4.62
CA GLY A 86 -4.26 4.19 -3.86
C GLY A 86 -5.36 4.90 -4.68
N PRO A 87 -5.43 6.26 -4.62
CA PRO A 87 -6.45 7.06 -5.30
C PRO A 87 -6.51 6.87 -6.83
N ALA A 88 -5.40 6.46 -7.46
CA ALA A 88 -5.35 6.19 -8.90
C ALA A 88 -6.36 5.12 -9.31
N THR A 89 -6.51 4.07 -8.51
CA THR A 89 -7.42 2.96 -8.79
C THR A 89 -8.87 3.43 -8.94
N ARG A 90 -9.33 4.35 -8.08
CA ARG A 90 -10.69 4.87 -8.14
C ARG A 90 -10.94 5.71 -9.40
N VAL A 91 -9.94 6.49 -9.83
CA VAL A 91 -10.05 7.28 -11.06
C VAL A 91 -10.08 6.36 -12.28
N MET A 92 -9.27 5.28 -12.28
CA MET A 92 -9.28 4.26 -13.35
C MET A 92 -10.64 3.58 -13.51
N ALA A 93 -11.35 3.28 -12.42
CA ALA A 93 -12.62 2.57 -12.44
C ALA A 93 -13.70 3.25 -13.30
N ALA A 94 -13.56 4.55 -13.56
CA ALA A 94 -14.50 5.33 -14.36
C ALA A 94 -14.17 5.38 -15.88
N VAL A 95 -13.00 4.88 -16.33
CA VAL A 95 -12.45 5.32 -17.62
C VAL A 95 -11.87 4.22 -18.49
N THR A 96 -11.60 3.00 -18.00
CA THR A 96 -10.87 2.01 -18.78
C THR A 96 -11.52 0.63 -18.84
N ASP A 97 -11.48 0.01 -20.03
CA ASP A 97 -11.80 -1.40 -20.24
C ASP A 97 -10.54 -2.30 -20.19
N VAL A 98 -9.34 -1.69 -20.08
CA VAL A 98 -8.09 -2.42 -19.94
C VAL A 98 -8.07 -3.11 -18.56
N PRO A 99 -7.52 -4.34 -18.44
CA PRO A 99 -7.29 -4.97 -17.15
C PRO A 99 -6.50 -4.07 -16.19
N VAL A 100 -6.97 -3.97 -14.94
CA VAL A 100 -6.32 -3.17 -13.90
C VAL A 100 -5.98 -4.03 -12.69
N LEU A 101 -4.70 -4.05 -12.33
CA LEU A 101 -4.22 -4.55 -11.04
C LEU A 101 -4.08 -3.40 -10.06
N PHE A 102 -4.66 -3.56 -8.88
CA PHE A 102 -4.56 -2.54 -7.83
C PHE A 102 -3.87 -3.07 -6.58
N ALA A 103 -3.31 -2.13 -5.79
CA ALA A 103 -2.97 -2.34 -4.39
C ALA A 103 -3.57 -1.20 -3.56
N LEU A 104 -4.45 -1.55 -2.61
CA LEU A 104 -5.27 -0.59 -1.87
C LEU A 104 -5.19 -0.79 -0.35
N SER A 105 -5.11 0.31 0.39
CA SER A 105 -5.33 0.35 1.84
C SER A 105 -6.82 0.29 2.18
N GLY A 106 -7.67 0.97 1.40
CA GLY A 106 -9.12 0.95 1.57
C GLY A 106 -9.77 -0.36 1.13
N ASP A 107 -11.04 -0.54 1.49
CA ASP A 107 -11.85 -1.69 1.07
C ASP A 107 -12.28 -1.53 -0.40
N PRO A 108 -11.81 -2.40 -1.33
CA PRO A 108 -12.13 -2.27 -2.74
C PRO A 108 -13.61 -2.53 -3.07
N VAL A 109 -14.34 -3.26 -2.20
CA VAL A 109 -15.78 -3.48 -2.35
C VAL A 109 -16.55 -2.23 -1.95
N ALA A 110 -16.23 -1.65 -0.80
CA ALA A 110 -16.85 -0.39 -0.35
C ALA A 110 -16.56 0.78 -1.31
N LEU A 111 -15.42 0.76 -1.98
CA LEU A 111 -15.04 1.73 -3.01
C LEU A 111 -15.72 1.49 -4.37
N GLY A 112 -16.44 0.38 -4.53
CA GLY A 112 -17.11 0.02 -5.78
C GLY A 112 -16.17 -0.41 -6.91
N VAL A 113 -14.91 -0.72 -6.60
CA VAL A 113 -13.90 -1.16 -7.58
C VAL A 113 -14.14 -2.60 -8.00
N VAL A 114 -14.54 -3.45 -7.06
CA VAL A 114 -14.90 -4.85 -7.28
C VAL A 114 -16.24 -5.17 -6.61
N LYS A 115 -16.94 -6.22 -7.10
CA LYS A 115 -18.23 -6.65 -6.53
C LYS A 115 -18.04 -7.43 -5.22
N SER A 116 -16.98 -8.24 -5.14
CA SER A 116 -16.55 -8.93 -3.92
C SER A 116 -15.06 -9.27 -4.01
N LEU A 117 -14.45 -9.62 -2.86
CA LEU A 117 -13.04 -10.03 -2.85
C LEU A 117 -12.85 -11.39 -3.51
N ALA A 118 -13.81 -12.31 -3.40
CA ALA A 118 -13.73 -13.64 -3.98
C ALA A 118 -14.00 -13.64 -5.50
N HIS A 119 -14.90 -12.79 -5.96
CA HIS A 119 -15.31 -12.66 -7.36
C HIS A 119 -15.37 -11.16 -7.71
N PRO A 120 -14.28 -10.57 -8.20
CA PRO A 120 -14.21 -9.16 -8.54
C PRO A 120 -15.32 -8.71 -9.51
N GLY A 121 -15.60 -9.53 -10.55
CA GLY A 121 -16.71 -9.30 -11.48
C GLY A 121 -16.62 -8.02 -12.28
N THR A 122 -15.42 -7.45 -12.41
CA THR A 122 -15.05 -6.27 -13.18
C THR A 122 -13.71 -6.52 -13.89
N ASN A 123 -13.22 -5.57 -14.67
CA ASN A 123 -11.86 -5.62 -15.23
C ASN A 123 -10.76 -5.29 -14.20
N PHE A 124 -11.12 -5.18 -12.91
CA PHE A 124 -10.23 -4.91 -11.80
C PHE A 124 -10.04 -6.15 -10.93
N THR A 125 -8.80 -6.40 -10.55
CA THR A 125 -8.41 -7.29 -9.45
C THR A 125 -7.11 -6.77 -8.83
N GLY A 126 -6.60 -7.41 -7.81
CA GLY A 126 -5.35 -6.94 -7.21
C GLY A 126 -5.16 -7.42 -5.78
N SER A 127 -4.68 -6.54 -4.92
CA SER A 127 -4.44 -6.82 -3.50
C SER A 127 -5.01 -5.74 -2.60
N THR A 128 -5.54 -6.13 -1.44
CA THR A 128 -5.84 -5.23 -0.33
C THR A 128 -4.77 -5.35 0.76
N PHE A 129 -4.52 -4.26 1.48
CA PHE A 129 -3.64 -4.27 2.67
C PHE A 129 -4.39 -4.59 3.96
N LEU A 130 -5.72 -4.76 3.92
CA LEU A 130 -6.60 -5.00 5.07
C LEU A 130 -6.44 -3.94 6.17
N SER A 131 -6.28 -2.68 5.81
CA SER A 131 -6.02 -1.61 6.78
C SER A 131 -7.18 -1.40 7.75
N LEU A 132 -8.41 -1.56 7.29
CA LEU A 132 -9.62 -1.48 8.09
C LEU A 132 -9.64 -2.57 9.18
N GLU A 133 -9.37 -3.82 8.81
CA GLU A 133 -9.37 -4.96 9.71
C GLU A 133 -8.26 -4.87 10.77
N LEU A 134 -7.19 -4.14 10.46
CA LEU A 134 -6.06 -3.94 11.37
C LEU A 134 -6.20 -2.69 12.26
N ALA A 135 -7.19 -1.85 12.03
CA ALA A 135 -7.34 -0.59 12.78
C ALA A 135 -7.40 -0.83 14.29
N GLY A 136 -8.24 -1.75 14.75
CA GLY A 136 -8.34 -2.12 16.17
C GLY A 136 -7.04 -2.69 16.72
N LYS A 137 -6.37 -3.56 15.95
CA LYS A 137 -5.11 -4.19 16.39
C LYS A 137 -3.98 -3.19 16.59
N ARG A 138 -3.94 -2.13 15.81
CA ARG A 138 -2.98 -1.04 15.98
C ARG A 138 -3.18 -0.31 17.32
N VAL A 139 -4.43 -0.06 17.71
CA VAL A 139 -4.76 0.55 19.01
C VAL A 139 -4.35 -0.35 20.16
N GLU A 140 -4.67 -1.66 20.10
CA GLU A 140 -4.27 -2.65 21.09
C GLU A 140 -2.75 -2.69 21.27
N LEU A 141 -1.98 -2.81 20.16
CA LEU A 141 -0.52 -2.86 20.19
C LEU A 141 0.09 -1.59 20.81
N LEU A 142 -0.48 -0.42 20.51
CA LEU A 142 -0.03 0.83 21.09
C LEU A 142 -0.33 0.88 22.60
N LYS A 143 -1.49 0.39 23.02
CA LYS A 143 -1.86 0.28 24.44
C LYS A 143 -0.98 -0.73 25.20
N ASP A 144 -0.59 -1.83 24.57
CA ASP A 144 0.30 -2.85 25.13
C ASP A 144 1.66 -2.23 25.52
N ILE A 145 2.25 -1.41 24.65
CA ILE A 145 3.57 -0.79 24.90
C ILE A 145 3.48 0.49 25.74
N TYR A 146 2.33 1.14 25.74
CA TYR A 146 2.08 2.37 26.47
C TYR A 146 0.82 2.25 27.32
N PRO A 147 0.87 1.49 28.44
CA PRO A 147 -0.31 1.21 29.27
C PRO A 147 -0.98 2.47 29.85
N LYS A 148 -0.24 3.59 29.95
CA LYS A 148 -0.75 4.89 30.40
C LYS A 148 -1.62 5.61 29.37
N LEU A 149 -1.72 5.10 28.14
CA LEU A 149 -2.52 5.69 27.07
C LEU A 149 -3.99 5.86 27.50
N ARG A 150 -4.45 7.09 27.55
CA ARG A 150 -5.84 7.50 27.87
C ARG A 150 -6.48 8.26 26.73
N LYS A 151 -5.69 9.03 25.97
CA LYS A 151 -6.16 9.83 24.85
C LYS A 151 -5.28 9.62 23.63
N LEU A 152 -5.88 9.20 22.53
CA LEU A 152 -5.21 8.90 21.26
C LEU A 152 -5.58 9.95 20.22
N ALA A 153 -4.60 10.68 19.70
CA ALA A 153 -4.79 11.48 18.49
C ALA A 153 -4.77 10.56 17.27
N VAL A 154 -5.80 10.65 16.43
CA VAL A 154 -5.91 9.89 15.19
C VAL A 154 -5.75 10.84 14.03
N PHE A 155 -4.60 10.78 13.38
CA PHE A 155 -4.21 11.63 12.26
C PHE A 155 -4.62 10.99 10.95
N SER A 156 -5.49 11.65 10.21
CA SER A 156 -6.22 11.05 9.10
C SER A 156 -6.38 12.01 7.92
N ASN A 157 -6.07 11.51 6.71
CA ASN A 157 -6.32 12.24 5.46
C ASN A 157 -7.78 12.08 5.04
N THR A 158 -8.55 13.17 5.04
CA THR A 158 -9.98 13.17 4.66
C THR A 158 -10.20 12.86 3.19
N ASP A 159 -9.19 13.00 2.34
CA ASP A 159 -9.26 12.61 0.93
C ASP A 159 -9.12 11.09 0.73
N HIS A 160 -8.69 10.35 1.77
CA HIS A 160 -8.57 8.90 1.69
C HIS A 160 -9.94 8.23 1.75
N PRO A 161 -10.35 7.48 0.71
CA PRO A 161 -11.73 6.96 0.64
C PRO A 161 -12.09 5.95 1.74
N GLY A 162 -11.10 5.25 2.32
CA GLY A 162 -11.30 4.28 3.41
C GLY A 162 -11.38 4.92 4.80
N GLU A 163 -11.05 6.21 4.91
CA GLU A 163 -10.93 6.93 6.17
C GLU A 163 -12.16 6.82 7.09
N PRO A 164 -13.40 7.03 6.63
CA PRO A 164 -14.56 7.00 7.51
C PRO A 164 -14.79 5.62 8.16
N LEU A 165 -14.41 4.54 7.47
CA LEU A 165 -14.55 3.18 8.01
C LEU A 165 -13.41 2.89 9.00
N GLU A 166 -12.17 3.26 8.68
CA GLU A 166 -11.02 3.12 9.58
C GLU A 166 -11.22 3.93 10.86
N TRP A 167 -11.76 5.16 10.75
CA TRP A 167 -12.10 5.97 11.91
C TRP A 167 -13.13 5.29 12.82
N ARG A 168 -14.22 4.74 12.25
CA ARG A 168 -15.24 4.04 13.04
C ARG A 168 -14.67 2.83 13.78
N ALA A 169 -13.86 2.00 13.09
CA ALA A 169 -13.22 0.83 13.67
C ALA A 169 -12.22 1.22 14.78
N THR A 170 -11.45 2.28 14.56
CA THR A 170 -10.53 2.82 15.57
C THR A 170 -11.28 3.35 16.78
N LEU A 171 -12.34 4.13 16.56
CA LEU A 171 -13.18 4.67 17.65
C LEU A 171 -13.82 3.57 18.49
N GLU A 172 -14.31 2.50 17.88
CA GLU A 172 -14.84 1.33 18.57
C GLU A 172 -13.78 0.64 19.42
N SER A 173 -12.60 0.41 18.86
CA SER A 173 -11.48 -0.18 19.61
C SER A 173 -11.04 0.71 20.79
N CYS A 174 -10.95 2.02 20.60
CA CYS A 174 -10.64 2.97 21.66
C CYS A 174 -11.66 2.90 22.80
N ARG A 175 -12.97 2.86 22.49
CA ARG A 175 -14.04 2.72 23.48
C ARG A 175 -13.90 1.43 24.30
N ASN A 176 -13.62 0.30 23.63
CA ASN A 176 -13.46 -1.00 24.29
C ASN A 176 -12.25 -1.04 25.23
N LEU A 177 -11.22 -0.23 24.95
CA LEU A 177 -9.99 -0.13 25.75
C LEU A 177 -9.99 1.04 26.75
N GLY A 178 -11.09 1.78 26.86
CA GLY A 178 -11.20 2.95 27.74
C GLY A 178 -10.29 4.12 27.32
N ILE A 179 -10.07 4.28 26.01
CA ILE A 179 -9.24 5.34 25.43
C ILE A 179 -10.16 6.41 24.79
N GLU A 180 -9.91 7.68 25.09
CA GLU A 180 -10.52 8.80 24.35
C GLU A 180 -9.84 8.93 22.98
N ALA A 181 -10.61 8.90 21.91
CA ALA A 181 -10.10 9.15 20.56
C ALA A 181 -10.32 10.60 20.14
N ALA A 182 -9.24 11.32 19.86
CA ALA A 182 -9.27 12.67 19.34
C ALA A 182 -9.04 12.63 17.81
N TYR A 183 -10.05 13.01 17.05
CA TYR A 183 -9.96 13.06 15.58
C TYR A 183 -9.15 14.28 15.15
N VAL A 184 -8.10 14.06 14.37
CA VAL A 184 -7.21 15.11 13.86
C VAL A 184 -7.14 14.97 12.32
N PRO A 185 -8.16 15.51 11.61
CA PRO A 185 -8.21 15.44 10.17
C PRO A 185 -7.23 16.42 9.52
N PHE A 186 -6.77 16.07 8.31
CA PHE A 186 -6.09 16.97 7.39
C PHE A 186 -6.53 16.68 5.95
N CYS A 187 -6.34 17.62 5.05
CA CYS A 187 -6.66 17.49 3.64
C CYS A 187 -5.41 17.82 2.79
N GLY A 188 -4.80 16.75 2.24
CA GLY A 188 -3.62 16.86 1.42
C GLY A 188 -2.34 17.27 2.15
N ALA A 189 -1.21 17.24 1.44
CA ALA A 189 0.13 17.39 2.00
C ALA A 189 0.39 18.72 2.73
N ARG A 190 -0.26 19.81 2.30
CA ARG A 190 -0.02 21.16 2.84
C ARG A 190 -0.48 21.33 4.29
N GLU A 191 -1.41 20.48 4.75
CA GLU A 191 -1.97 20.56 6.09
C GLU A 191 -1.30 19.64 7.11
N ILE A 192 -0.35 18.80 6.67
CA ILE A 192 0.30 17.80 7.55
C ILE A 192 0.94 18.45 8.78
N GLU A 193 1.73 19.51 8.60
CA GLU A 193 2.41 20.17 9.73
C GLU A 193 1.42 20.79 10.71
N ASN A 194 0.41 21.51 10.20
CA ASN A 194 -0.61 22.13 11.04
C ASN A 194 -1.46 21.08 11.77
N GLY A 195 -1.82 19.98 11.09
CA GLY A 195 -2.57 18.88 11.71
C GLY A 195 -1.77 18.19 12.81
N LEU A 196 -0.47 17.97 12.62
CA LEU A 196 0.38 17.39 13.66
C LEU A 196 0.62 18.32 14.84
N MET A 197 0.74 19.63 14.60
CA MET A 197 0.75 20.61 15.69
C MET A 197 -0.55 20.57 16.48
N ALA A 198 -1.70 20.46 15.80
CA ALA A 198 -3.00 20.28 16.45
C ALA A 198 -3.05 18.97 17.27
N ALA A 199 -2.49 17.87 16.75
CA ALA A 199 -2.39 16.62 17.50
C ALA A 199 -1.61 16.77 18.82
N GLY A 200 -0.54 17.57 18.83
CA GLY A 200 0.18 17.93 20.07
C GLY A 200 -0.65 18.80 21.03
N GLN A 201 -1.52 19.65 20.49
CA GLN A 201 -2.33 20.59 21.30
C GLN A 201 -3.60 19.97 21.92
N VAL A 202 -4.12 18.91 21.35
CA VAL A 202 -5.34 18.24 21.90
C VAL A 202 -5.08 17.51 23.21
N GLY A 203 -3.84 17.50 23.72
CA GLY A 203 -3.47 16.81 24.95
C GLY A 203 -3.53 15.28 24.83
N ALA A 204 -3.20 14.76 23.65
CA ALA A 204 -3.12 13.34 23.40
C ALA A 204 -1.85 12.73 24.02
N ASP A 205 -1.96 11.49 24.45
CA ASP A 205 -0.84 10.72 25.02
C ASP A 205 -0.05 9.98 23.93
N ALA A 206 -0.66 9.76 22.76
CA ALA A 206 -0.06 9.05 21.64
C ALA A 206 -0.71 9.44 20.31
N LEU A 207 -0.09 9.05 19.20
CA LEU A 207 -0.52 9.32 17.83
C LEU A 207 -0.74 8.01 17.05
N LEU A 208 -1.89 7.88 16.42
CA LEU A 208 -2.13 6.88 15.37
C LEU A 208 -2.25 7.59 14.02
N VAL A 209 -1.49 7.15 13.04
CA VAL A 209 -1.56 7.68 11.66
C VAL A 209 -2.17 6.63 10.76
N PHE A 210 -3.25 6.96 10.07
CA PHE A 210 -3.86 6.04 9.13
C PHE A 210 -2.99 5.82 7.89
N PRO A 211 -2.94 4.58 7.38
CA PRO A 211 -2.18 4.25 6.20
C PRO A 211 -2.71 4.97 4.96
N ASP A 212 -1.96 5.92 4.46
CA ASP A 212 -2.28 6.72 3.28
C ASP A 212 -0.99 7.08 2.53
N VAL A 213 -1.08 7.21 1.20
CA VAL A 213 0.07 7.55 0.35
C VAL A 213 0.65 8.92 0.71
N VAL A 214 -0.21 9.90 1.00
CA VAL A 214 0.25 11.25 1.36
C VAL A 214 1.05 11.22 2.67
N THR A 215 0.56 10.50 3.68
CA THR A 215 1.29 10.35 4.95
C THR A 215 2.56 9.52 4.77
N LEU A 216 2.57 8.51 3.88
CA LEU A 216 3.76 7.71 3.59
C LEU A 216 4.88 8.56 2.95
N VAL A 217 4.54 9.40 1.99
CA VAL A 217 5.50 10.34 1.37
C VAL A 217 6.11 11.26 2.41
N HIS A 218 5.32 11.75 3.37
CA HIS A 218 5.75 12.66 4.43
C HIS A 218 6.18 11.96 5.73
N ARG A 219 6.40 10.64 5.71
CA ARG A 219 6.67 9.80 6.89
C ARG A 219 7.79 10.30 7.79
N ALA A 220 8.88 10.81 7.19
CA ALA A 220 10.02 11.33 7.96
C ALA A 220 9.62 12.56 8.79
N LYS A 221 8.90 13.49 8.18
CA LYS A 221 8.40 14.68 8.86
C LYS A 221 7.37 14.36 9.94
N ILE A 222 6.49 13.40 9.66
CA ILE A 222 5.48 12.94 10.62
C ILE A 222 6.17 12.29 11.83
N ALA A 223 7.15 11.42 11.60
CA ALA A 223 7.91 10.78 12.68
C ALA A 223 8.70 11.80 13.52
N GLU A 224 9.38 12.76 12.88
CA GLU A 224 10.09 13.86 13.55
C GLU A 224 9.16 14.65 14.46
N LEU A 225 8.00 15.08 13.97
CA LEU A 225 7.03 15.87 14.74
C LEU A 225 6.40 15.04 15.86
N ALA A 226 6.11 13.76 15.64
CA ALA A 226 5.64 12.87 16.72
C ALA A 226 6.65 12.79 17.86
N ILE A 227 7.94 12.67 17.56
CA ILE A 227 9.02 12.67 18.57
C ILE A 227 9.11 14.04 19.27
N ALA A 228 9.08 15.14 18.52
CA ALA A 228 9.16 16.49 19.04
C ALA A 228 8.03 16.81 20.04
N HIS A 229 6.83 16.30 19.76
CA HIS A 229 5.67 16.41 20.64
C HIS A 229 5.59 15.29 21.71
N ARG A 230 6.62 14.43 21.81
CA ARG A 230 6.67 13.28 22.74
C ARG A 230 5.47 12.34 22.64
N LEU A 231 4.96 12.13 21.41
CA LEU A 231 3.84 11.24 21.12
C LEU A 231 4.35 9.87 20.68
N PRO A 232 4.22 8.80 21.49
CA PRO A 232 4.35 7.44 21.01
C PRO A 232 3.48 7.23 19.78
N SER A 233 4.06 6.75 18.67
CA SER A 233 3.37 6.75 17.40
C SER A 233 3.18 5.35 16.83
N MET A 234 2.00 5.10 16.25
CA MET A 234 1.62 3.88 15.57
C MET A 234 1.27 4.16 14.11
N PHE A 235 1.78 3.33 13.22
CA PHE A 235 1.61 3.47 11.78
C PHE A 235 1.13 2.17 11.13
N GLY A 236 0.73 2.26 9.85
CA GLY A 236 0.29 1.09 9.09
C GLY A 236 1.44 0.28 8.48
N TRP A 237 2.59 0.89 8.19
CA TRP A 237 3.65 0.27 7.42
C TRP A 237 5.04 0.49 8.01
N SER A 238 5.95 -0.48 7.79
CA SER A 238 7.29 -0.49 8.41
C SER A 238 8.20 0.65 7.95
N GLU A 239 7.94 1.23 6.78
CA GLU A 239 8.65 2.38 6.22
C GLU A 239 8.61 3.63 7.13
N TYR A 240 7.55 3.75 7.93
CA TYR A 240 7.49 4.82 8.94
C TYR A 240 8.47 4.60 10.09
N CYS A 241 8.65 3.33 10.51
CA CYS A 241 9.63 3.00 11.54
C CYS A 241 11.05 3.22 11.04
N ASP A 242 11.35 2.93 9.76
CA ASP A 242 12.63 3.25 9.13
C ASP A 242 12.91 4.77 9.14
N ALA A 243 11.87 5.58 9.04
CA ALA A 243 11.94 7.04 9.07
C ALA A 243 11.92 7.65 10.48
N GLY A 244 11.88 6.84 11.54
CA GLY A 244 11.89 7.31 12.92
C GLY A 244 10.58 7.13 13.69
N GLY A 245 9.53 6.59 13.09
CA GLY A 245 8.29 6.22 13.79
C GLY A 245 8.54 5.15 14.84
N LEU A 246 7.71 5.10 15.90
CA LEU A 246 7.91 4.16 17.00
C LEU A 246 7.48 2.74 16.67
N LEU A 247 6.24 2.57 16.22
CA LEU A 247 5.64 1.29 15.88
C LEU A 247 4.93 1.32 14.55
N SER A 248 4.90 0.18 13.88
CA SER A 248 3.97 -0.04 12.77
C SER A 248 3.43 -1.46 12.79
N TYR A 249 2.19 -1.62 12.30
CA TYR A 249 1.60 -2.94 12.10
C TYR A 249 0.76 -2.97 10.83
N GLY A 250 1.17 -3.82 9.88
CA GLY A 250 0.48 -3.95 8.59
C GLY A 250 1.16 -4.88 7.61
N ALA A 251 0.67 -4.92 6.40
CA ALA A 251 1.25 -5.71 5.31
C ALA A 251 2.55 -5.08 4.81
N ASN A 252 3.51 -5.92 4.39
CA ASN A 252 4.69 -5.45 3.67
C ASN A 252 4.30 -5.07 2.25
N GLN A 253 4.42 -3.79 1.93
CA GLN A 253 4.00 -3.26 0.63
C GLN A 253 4.86 -3.82 -0.52
N ARG A 254 6.19 -3.83 -0.39
CA ARG A 254 7.08 -4.35 -1.43
C ARG A 254 6.78 -5.82 -1.75
N THR A 255 6.57 -6.64 -0.72
CA THR A 255 6.19 -8.05 -0.90
C THR A 255 4.81 -8.18 -1.58
N THR A 256 3.87 -7.32 -1.25
CA THR A 256 2.56 -7.29 -1.89
C THR A 256 2.67 -7.02 -3.39
N TYR A 257 3.45 -6.03 -3.79
CA TYR A 257 3.66 -5.72 -5.21
C TYR A 257 4.48 -6.81 -5.93
N TYR A 258 5.48 -7.41 -5.27
CA TYR A 258 6.19 -8.57 -5.81
C TYR A 258 5.22 -9.71 -6.15
N ARG A 259 4.29 -10.02 -5.24
CA ARG A 259 3.29 -11.07 -5.45
C ARG A 259 2.25 -10.69 -6.50
N LEU A 260 1.92 -9.40 -6.63
CA LEU A 260 0.99 -8.91 -7.63
C LEU A 260 1.44 -9.24 -9.06
N ALA A 261 2.75 -9.41 -9.29
CA ALA A 261 3.30 -9.85 -10.56
C ALA A 261 2.76 -11.23 -11.01
N THR A 262 2.37 -12.10 -10.07
CA THR A 262 1.75 -13.40 -10.43
C THR A 262 0.40 -13.22 -11.09
N TYR A 263 -0.36 -12.20 -10.71
CA TYR A 263 -1.63 -11.86 -11.35
C TYR A 263 -1.41 -11.15 -12.69
N ALA A 264 -0.36 -10.33 -12.79
CA ALA A 264 0.05 -9.77 -14.07
C ALA A 264 0.35 -10.89 -15.09
N ASP A 265 1.15 -11.89 -14.73
CA ASP A 265 1.45 -13.05 -15.59
C ASP A 265 0.18 -13.76 -16.05
N ARG A 266 -0.76 -14.06 -15.14
CA ARG A 266 -2.02 -14.73 -15.44
C ARG A 266 -2.86 -13.91 -16.43
N ILE A 267 -3.01 -12.61 -16.21
CA ILE A 267 -3.76 -11.70 -17.08
C ILE A 267 -3.10 -11.58 -18.46
N LEU A 268 -1.78 -11.42 -18.50
CA LEU A 268 -1.03 -11.34 -19.76
C LEU A 268 -1.10 -12.64 -20.57
N ARG A 269 -1.37 -13.78 -19.93
CA ARG A 269 -1.67 -15.07 -20.56
C ARG A 269 -3.14 -15.27 -20.92
N GLY A 270 -4.00 -14.28 -20.67
CA GLY A 270 -5.40 -14.26 -21.10
C GLY A 270 -6.42 -14.63 -20.04
N GLU A 271 -6.04 -14.74 -18.74
CA GLU A 271 -7.03 -14.91 -17.68
C GLU A 271 -7.79 -13.59 -17.45
N ASN A 272 -9.09 -13.73 -17.17
CA ASN A 272 -9.95 -12.57 -16.94
C ASN A 272 -9.78 -12.05 -15.50
N PRO A 273 -9.49 -10.75 -15.29
CA PRO A 273 -9.42 -10.15 -13.96
C PRO A 273 -10.67 -10.41 -13.11
N SER A 274 -11.86 -10.49 -13.73
CA SER A 274 -13.12 -10.73 -13.04
C SER A 274 -13.18 -12.02 -12.24
N ASP A 275 -12.35 -13.01 -12.62
CA ASP A 275 -12.33 -14.35 -12.05
C ASP A 275 -11.17 -14.56 -11.08
N LEU A 276 -10.28 -13.56 -10.97
CA LEU A 276 -9.11 -13.58 -10.08
C LEU A 276 -9.47 -12.95 -8.73
N PRO A 277 -9.58 -13.75 -7.63
CA PRO A 277 -9.90 -13.20 -6.31
C PRO A 277 -8.92 -12.12 -5.87
N VAL A 278 -9.40 -11.08 -5.19
CA VAL A 278 -8.50 -10.06 -4.61
C VAL A 278 -7.58 -10.71 -3.59
N MET A 279 -6.27 -10.56 -3.77
CA MET A 279 -5.26 -11.09 -2.85
C MET A 279 -5.35 -10.41 -1.49
N ARG A 280 -5.07 -11.19 -0.45
CA ARG A 280 -4.88 -10.72 0.92
C ARG A 280 -3.43 -10.91 1.33
N PRO A 281 -2.92 -10.10 2.25
CA PRO A 281 -1.62 -10.34 2.87
C PRO A 281 -1.60 -11.71 3.56
N GLU A 282 -0.54 -12.47 3.37
CA GLU A 282 -0.34 -13.75 4.08
C GLU A 282 0.20 -13.51 5.50
N LYS A 283 0.95 -12.42 5.66
CA LYS A 283 1.59 -12.05 6.92
C LYS A 283 1.48 -10.55 7.14
N PHE A 284 1.38 -10.18 8.40
CA PHE A 284 1.51 -8.80 8.85
C PHE A 284 2.83 -8.64 9.58
N GLU A 285 3.48 -7.51 9.35
CA GLU A 285 4.73 -7.13 9.99
C GLU A 285 4.46 -6.19 11.15
N LEU A 286 5.02 -6.53 12.30
CA LEU A 286 5.16 -5.62 13.42
C LEU A 286 6.58 -5.09 13.41
N ALA A 287 6.75 -3.79 13.14
CA ALA A 287 8.05 -3.14 13.23
C ALA A 287 8.12 -2.25 14.48
N VAL A 288 9.27 -2.24 15.11
CA VAL A 288 9.55 -1.53 16.36
C VAL A 288 10.86 -0.75 16.20
N ASN A 289 10.84 0.54 16.56
CA ASN A 289 12.04 1.37 16.55
C ASN A 289 12.50 1.63 18.00
N LEU A 290 13.56 0.95 18.42
CA LEU A 290 14.14 1.08 19.77
C LEU A 290 14.82 2.43 19.99
N LYS A 291 15.36 3.06 18.94
CA LYS A 291 15.93 4.42 19.06
C LYS A 291 14.83 5.41 19.46
N THR A 292 13.70 5.35 18.80
CA THR A 292 12.56 6.21 19.08
C THR A 292 11.94 5.89 20.45
N ALA A 293 11.87 4.61 20.83
CA ALA A 293 11.42 4.22 22.16
C ALA A 293 12.28 4.87 23.26
N ARG A 294 13.61 4.80 23.13
CA ARG A 294 14.55 5.44 24.09
C ARG A 294 14.38 6.95 24.15
N LEU A 295 14.20 7.63 22.99
CA LEU A 295 13.96 9.07 22.93
C LEU A 295 12.67 9.49 23.66
N LEU A 296 11.65 8.63 23.62
CA LEU A 296 10.37 8.85 24.26
C LEU A 296 10.33 8.36 25.72
N GLY A 297 11.42 7.74 26.22
CA GLY A 297 11.48 7.18 27.58
C GLY A 297 10.59 5.95 27.77
N ILE A 298 10.33 5.20 26.68
CA ILE A 298 9.54 3.97 26.71
C ILE A 298 10.49 2.79 26.80
N ASP A 299 10.38 2.02 27.89
CA ASP A 299 11.14 0.80 28.07
C ASP A 299 10.40 -0.36 27.38
N LEU A 300 11.00 -0.86 26.31
CA LEU A 300 10.50 -2.01 25.53
C LEU A 300 11.24 -3.32 25.86
N ASP A 301 12.32 -3.27 26.62
CA ASP A 301 13.15 -4.46 26.89
C ASP A 301 12.41 -5.51 27.72
N VAL A 302 11.44 -5.09 28.53
CA VAL A 302 10.55 -5.97 29.30
C VAL A 302 9.23 -6.28 28.61
N SER A 303 9.02 -5.78 27.40
CA SER A 303 7.77 -5.92 26.65
C SER A 303 7.77 -7.19 25.80
N SER A 304 6.70 -7.97 25.86
CA SER A 304 6.48 -9.11 24.97
C SER A 304 6.38 -8.72 23.48
N ILE A 305 6.34 -7.42 23.18
CA ILE A 305 6.19 -6.92 21.80
C ILE A 305 7.42 -7.24 20.94
N LEU A 306 8.63 -7.26 21.54
CA LEU A 306 9.86 -7.58 20.80
C LEU A 306 9.87 -9.01 20.30
N PHE A 307 9.30 -9.97 21.04
CA PHE A 307 9.16 -11.35 20.57
C PHE A 307 8.20 -11.50 19.39
N ARG A 308 7.28 -10.56 19.26
CA ARG A 308 6.27 -10.52 18.18
C ARG A 308 6.74 -9.69 17.00
N ALA A 309 7.79 -8.88 17.17
CA ALA A 309 8.29 -7.99 16.14
C ALA A 309 8.96 -8.78 15.00
N SER A 310 8.54 -8.51 13.77
CA SER A 310 9.18 -9.03 12.55
C SER A 310 10.40 -8.19 12.17
N LYS A 311 10.44 -6.93 12.63
CA LYS A 311 11.49 -5.95 12.32
C LYS A 311 11.78 -5.10 13.56
N VAL A 312 13.06 -5.03 13.92
CA VAL A 312 13.54 -4.19 15.03
C VAL A 312 14.62 -3.25 14.51
N ILE A 313 14.43 -1.94 14.71
CA ILE A 313 15.40 -0.88 14.37
C ILE A 313 16.09 -0.47 15.66
N SER A 314 17.39 -0.70 15.75
CA SER A 314 18.24 -0.47 16.93
C SER A 314 19.28 0.63 16.70
#